data_0c77ca2f21a4a37012a555dc19e91d71
#
_entry.id   0c77ca2f21a4a37012a555dc19e91d71
#
_cell.length_a   1.000
_cell.length_b   1.000
_cell.length_c   1.000
_cell.angle_alpha   90.00
_cell.angle_beta   90.00
_cell.angle_gamma   90.00
#
_symmetry.space_group_name_H-M   'P 1'
#
loop_
_entity.id
_entity.type
_entity.pdbx_description
1 polymer ?
#
loop_
_entity_poly.entity_id
_entity_poly.type
_entity_poly.pdbx_seq_one_letter_code
_entity_poly.pdbx_strand_id
1 'polypeptide(L)'
;METRLGYYKWHIIIAIVVIVCSLVIYNSVTSDKESDLSFVFVSTKYMNTQYFKDAKPELELLLKDVNHDSSRVADVKAFAEKSEGDVLKRLEECIASGEYDAYIADKQAFEQIRDKSVFEDASVYIPSNEKNEYLEDSDGRLYAVSLKDNSLAKRLGIIENDGLYIAVGVKTENGERTGKMKNAMNISGYIINSRDKYKM
;
A
#
# COMPACT_ATOMS: atom_id res chain seq x y z
N MET A 1 -50.55 24.42 33.95
CA MET A 1 -50.34 23.66 32.68
C MET A 1 -48.91 23.78 32.11
N GLU A 2 -48.07 24.68 32.62
CA GLU A 2 -46.73 24.94 32.12
C GLU A 2 -45.62 23.92 32.51
N THR A 3 -45.81 23.20 33.59
CA THR A 3 -44.78 22.28 34.12
C THR A 3 -44.57 21.00 33.31
N ARG A 4 -45.61 20.54 32.56
CA ARG A 4 -45.45 19.33 31.70
C ARG A 4 -44.69 19.60 30.42
N LEU A 5 -44.86 20.76 29.82
CA LEU A 5 -44.12 21.16 28.59
C LEU A 5 -42.59 21.34 28.85
N GLY A 6 -42.21 21.78 30.04
CA GLY A 6 -40.80 21.89 30.43
C GLY A 6 -40.11 20.55 30.56
N TYR A 7 -40.79 19.53 31.06
CA TYR A 7 -40.25 18.18 31.20
C TYR A 7 -39.99 17.50 29.83
N TYR A 8 -40.92 17.64 28.91
CA TYR A 8 -40.75 17.09 27.53
C TYR A 8 -39.64 17.77 26.72
N LYS A 9 -39.39 19.06 26.91
CA LYS A 9 -38.30 19.78 26.25
C LYS A 9 -36.94 19.15 26.57
N TRP A 10 -36.67 18.82 27.80
CA TRP A 10 -35.42 18.20 28.22
C TRP A 10 -35.26 16.79 27.66
N HIS A 11 -36.29 16.01 27.55
CA HIS A 11 -36.25 14.64 26.99
C HIS A 11 -35.98 14.72 25.48
N ILE A 12 -36.56 15.68 24.76
CA ILE A 12 -36.30 15.91 23.34
C ILE A 12 -34.84 16.33 23.12
N ILE A 13 -34.31 17.25 23.93
CA ILE A 13 -32.91 17.67 23.82
C ILE A 13 -31.96 16.51 24.07
N ILE A 14 -32.20 15.71 25.11
CA ILE A 14 -31.38 14.52 25.39
C ILE A 14 -31.45 13.51 24.23
N ALA A 15 -32.65 13.26 23.68
CA ALA A 15 -32.80 12.35 22.55
C ALA A 15 -32.02 12.83 21.32
N ILE A 16 -32.07 14.13 21.00
CA ILE A 16 -31.31 14.73 19.91
C ILE A 16 -29.80 14.58 20.14
N VAL A 17 -29.33 14.87 21.35
CA VAL A 17 -27.89 14.71 21.71
C VAL A 17 -27.45 13.27 21.55
N VAL A 18 -28.24 12.30 22.03
CA VAL A 18 -27.92 10.87 21.87
C VAL A 18 -27.86 10.46 20.39
N ILE A 19 -28.83 10.91 19.58
CA ILE A 19 -28.84 10.62 18.13
C ILE A 19 -27.59 11.23 17.46
N VAL A 20 -27.27 12.48 17.73
CA VAL A 20 -26.09 13.17 17.16
C VAL A 20 -24.81 12.46 17.56
N CYS A 21 -24.64 12.16 18.86
CA CYS A 21 -23.49 11.42 19.35
C CYS A 21 -23.39 10.01 18.71
N SER A 22 -24.51 9.32 18.57
CA SER A 22 -24.55 8.00 17.90
C SER A 22 -24.15 8.09 16.43
N LEU A 23 -24.60 9.12 15.71
CA LEU A 23 -24.23 9.36 14.31
C LEU A 23 -22.75 9.72 14.17
N VAL A 24 -22.22 10.55 15.07
CA VAL A 24 -20.78 10.91 15.08
C VAL A 24 -19.94 9.66 15.36
N ILE A 25 -20.31 8.85 16.35
CA ILE A 25 -19.62 7.60 16.67
C ILE A 25 -19.73 6.63 15.48
N TYR A 26 -20.92 6.47 14.92
CA TYR A 26 -21.13 5.61 13.76
C TYR A 26 -20.27 6.04 12.57
N ASN A 27 -20.27 7.30 12.19
CA ASN A 27 -19.43 7.83 11.12
C ASN A 27 -17.93 7.67 11.44
N SER A 28 -17.52 7.86 12.70
CA SER A 28 -16.13 7.71 13.12
C SER A 28 -15.65 6.25 13.08
N VAL A 29 -16.55 5.29 13.34
CA VAL A 29 -16.24 3.86 13.36
C VAL A 29 -16.38 3.22 11.97
N THR A 30 -17.28 3.74 11.14
CA THR A 30 -17.58 3.20 9.81
C THR A 30 -16.90 3.96 8.66
N SER A 31 -16.29 5.12 8.93
CA SER A 31 -15.45 5.76 7.91
C SER A 31 -14.26 4.84 7.65
N ASP A 32 -14.22 4.23 6.47
CA ASP A 32 -13.03 3.56 5.98
C ASP A 32 -11.89 4.59 6.02
N LYS A 33 -10.93 4.35 6.91
CA LYS A 33 -9.78 5.23 7.05
C LYS A 33 -9.02 5.20 5.72
N GLU A 34 -8.76 6.36 5.18
CA GLU A 34 -7.99 6.45 3.96
C GLU A 34 -6.58 5.92 4.18
N SER A 35 -6.10 5.05 3.30
CA SER A 35 -4.77 4.46 3.46
C SER A 35 -3.67 5.47 3.17
N ASP A 36 -2.62 5.46 4.01
CA ASP A 36 -1.39 6.23 3.83
C ASP A 36 -0.39 5.53 2.90
N LEU A 37 -0.65 4.27 2.60
CA LEU A 37 0.12 3.44 1.70
C LEU A 37 -0.74 2.31 1.15
N SER A 38 -0.84 2.22 -0.17
CA SER A 38 -1.58 1.17 -0.87
C SER A 38 -0.62 0.34 -1.72
N PHE A 39 -0.53 -0.95 -1.38
CA PHE A 39 0.17 -1.94 -2.21
C PHE A 39 -0.81 -2.65 -3.14
N VAL A 40 -0.35 -3.00 -4.33
CA VAL A 40 -0.99 -4.00 -5.15
C VAL A 40 -0.03 -5.16 -5.45
N PHE A 41 -0.53 -6.37 -5.29
CA PHE A 41 0.14 -7.61 -5.69
C PHE A 41 -0.61 -8.18 -6.90
N VAL A 42 0.09 -8.35 -8.02
CA VAL A 42 -0.47 -8.89 -9.27
C VAL A 42 0.48 -9.95 -9.82
N SER A 43 0.13 -11.21 -9.72
CA SER A 43 1.01 -12.30 -10.12
C SER A 43 0.22 -13.57 -10.46
N THR A 44 0.86 -14.50 -11.18
CA THR A 44 0.38 -15.88 -11.27
C THR A 44 0.54 -16.65 -9.95
N LYS A 45 1.30 -16.11 -9.01
CA LYS A 45 1.55 -16.67 -7.68
C LYS A 45 0.52 -16.20 -6.67
N TYR A 46 0.41 -16.93 -5.58
CA TYR A 46 -0.52 -16.61 -4.50
C TYR A 46 0.15 -15.79 -3.40
N MET A 47 -0.53 -14.73 -2.95
CA MET A 47 -0.20 -14.00 -1.74
C MET A 47 -1.19 -14.31 -0.63
N ASN A 48 -0.69 -14.70 0.55
CA ASN A 48 -1.54 -14.89 1.71
C ASN A 48 -1.78 -13.55 2.42
N THR A 49 -2.91 -12.92 2.11
CA THR A 49 -3.28 -11.61 2.67
C THR A 49 -3.49 -11.62 4.19
N GLN A 50 -3.70 -12.79 4.81
CA GLN A 50 -3.79 -12.89 6.27
C GLN A 50 -2.43 -12.59 6.92
N TYR A 51 -1.34 -13.09 6.37
CA TYR A 51 0.01 -12.78 6.87
C TYR A 51 0.35 -11.29 6.75
N PHE A 52 -0.14 -10.64 5.68
CA PHE A 52 -0.02 -9.20 5.58
C PHE A 52 -0.77 -8.48 6.72
N LYS A 53 -2.00 -8.90 7.01
CA LYS A 53 -2.79 -8.33 8.12
C LYS A 53 -2.08 -8.50 9.47
N ASP A 54 -1.43 -9.63 9.69
CA ASP A 54 -0.69 -9.92 10.94
C ASP A 54 0.58 -9.05 11.05
N ALA A 55 1.24 -8.75 9.93
CA ALA A 55 2.43 -7.91 9.88
C ALA A 55 2.12 -6.40 9.73
N LYS A 56 0.89 -6.04 9.37
CA LYS A 56 0.43 -4.67 9.13
C LYS A 56 0.79 -3.69 10.25
N PRO A 57 0.61 -4.00 11.56
CA PRO A 57 0.95 -3.06 12.62
C PRO A 57 2.45 -2.66 12.62
N GLU A 58 3.35 -3.57 12.23
CA GLU A 58 4.78 -3.28 12.14
C GLU A 58 5.07 -2.29 10.99
N LEU A 59 4.41 -2.47 9.84
CA LEU A 59 4.54 -1.57 8.71
C LEU A 59 3.97 -0.19 9.01
N GLU A 60 2.82 -0.12 9.68
CA GLU A 60 2.14 1.13 10.04
C GLU A 60 2.97 2.00 10.98
N LEU A 61 3.82 1.40 11.84
CA LEU A 61 4.77 2.16 12.66
C LEU A 61 5.82 2.94 11.85
N LEU A 62 6.12 2.48 10.64
CA LEU A 62 7.09 3.10 9.74
C LEU A 62 6.47 4.17 8.83
N LEU A 63 5.15 4.23 8.73
CA LEU A 63 4.44 5.19 7.90
C LEU A 63 4.40 6.58 8.55
N LYS A 64 4.24 7.58 7.70
CA LYS A 64 3.80 8.91 8.10
C LYS A 64 2.31 9.03 7.82
N ASP A 65 1.58 9.60 8.75
CA ASP A 65 0.19 10.02 8.55
C ASP A 65 0.19 11.17 7.52
N VAL A 66 -0.25 10.89 6.30
CA VAL A 66 -0.21 11.84 5.17
C VAL A 66 -1.55 12.46 4.86
N ASN A 67 -2.63 11.85 5.37
CA ASN A 67 -3.99 12.36 5.24
C ASN A 67 -4.46 13.14 6.49
N HIS A 68 -3.61 13.20 7.54
CA HIS A 68 -3.84 13.92 8.80
C HIS A 68 -5.09 13.48 9.57
N ASP A 69 -5.48 12.21 9.45
CA ASP A 69 -6.62 11.61 10.18
C ASP A 69 -6.25 11.01 11.54
N SER A 70 -4.98 11.21 11.96
CA SER A 70 -4.39 10.67 13.19
C SER A 70 -4.24 9.15 13.20
N SER A 71 -4.35 8.51 12.06
CA SER A 71 -4.06 7.08 11.87
C SER A 71 -2.93 6.89 10.88
N ARG A 72 -2.42 5.67 10.81
CA ARG A 72 -1.43 5.25 9.81
C ARG A 72 -1.91 3.92 9.29
N VAL A 73 -2.31 3.91 8.03
CA VAL A 73 -2.97 2.74 7.44
C VAL A 73 -2.18 2.26 6.23
N ALA A 74 -1.70 1.02 6.29
CA ALA A 74 -1.22 0.28 5.13
C ALA A 74 -2.33 -0.63 4.60
N ASP A 75 -2.50 -0.67 3.29
CA ASP A 75 -3.44 -1.60 2.65
C ASP A 75 -2.75 -2.41 1.55
N VAL A 76 -3.30 -3.60 1.28
CA VAL A 76 -2.84 -4.46 0.21
C VAL A 76 -4.02 -5.07 -0.52
N LYS A 77 -3.97 -5.01 -1.84
CA LYS A 77 -4.89 -5.73 -2.72
C LYS A 77 -4.10 -6.76 -3.53
N ALA A 78 -4.56 -8.01 -3.49
CA ALA A 78 -3.89 -9.11 -4.16
C ALA A 78 -4.76 -9.68 -5.26
N PHE A 79 -4.18 -9.84 -6.44
CA PHE A 79 -4.77 -10.49 -7.60
C PHE A 79 -3.88 -11.66 -8.01
N ALA A 80 -4.42 -12.88 -7.87
CA ALA A 80 -3.80 -14.09 -8.37
C ALA A 80 -4.40 -14.40 -9.75
N GLU A 81 -3.63 -14.13 -10.79
CA GLU A 81 -4.09 -14.28 -12.18
C GLU A 81 -3.72 -15.66 -12.74
N LYS A 82 -4.43 -16.08 -13.77
CA LYS A 82 -4.26 -17.44 -14.32
C LYS A 82 -3.12 -17.55 -15.33
N SER A 83 -2.76 -16.45 -15.96
CA SER A 83 -1.73 -16.38 -17.00
C SER A 83 -0.92 -15.10 -16.92
N GLU A 84 0.26 -15.10 -17.52
CA GLU A 84 1.13 -13.92 -17.62
C GLU A 84 0.46 -12.76 -18.38
N GLY A 85 -0.35 -13.07 -19.41
CA GLY A 85 -1.11 -12.05 -20.13
C GLY A 85 -2.18 -11.37 -19.26
N ASP A 86 -2.83 -12.14 -18.36
CA ASP A 86 -3.78 -11.58 -17.41
C ASP A 86 -3.06 -10.73 -16.34
N VAL A 87 -1.87 -11.15 -15.89
CA VAL A 87 -1.02 -10.37 -14.97
C VAL A 87 -0.68 -9.01 -15.59
N LEU A 88 -0.19 -8.99 -16.84
CA LEU A 88 0.14 -7.76 -17.54
C LEU A 88 -1.06 -6.82 -17.63
N LYS A 89 -2.19 -7.33 -18.12
CA LYS A 89 -3.42 -6.55 -18.24
C LYS A 89 -3.88 -5.97 -16.90
N ARG A 90 -3.86 -6.80 -15.86
CA ARG A 90 -4.24 -6.36 -14.51
C ARG A 90 -3.29 -5.31 -13.96
N LEU A 91 -1.98 -5.47 -14.17
CA LEU A 91 -0.99 -4.50 -13.76
C LEU A 91 -1.19 -3.16 -14.47
N GLU A 92 -1.46 -3.16 -15.77
CA GLU A 92 -1.78 -1.94 -16.53
C GLU A 92 -3.05 -1.25 -16.02
N GLU A 93 -4.11 -2.02 -15.70
CA GLU A 93 -5.35 -1.49 -15.10
C GLU A 93 -5.05 -0.84 -13.74
N CYS A 94 -4.26 -1.48 -12.88
CA CYS A 94 -3.88 -0.94 -11.58
C CYS A 94 -3.03 0.33 -11.70
N ILE A 95 -2.12 0.40 -12.65
CA ILE A 95 -1.34 1.61 -12.93
C ILE A 95 -2.25 2.74 -13.44
N ALA A 96 -3.12 2.43 -14.39
CA ALA A 96 -4.04 3.42 -14.96
C ALA A 96 -5.04 3.98 -13.94
N SER A 97 -5.44 3.19 -12.95
CA SER A 97 -6.33 3.65 -11.87
C SER A 97 -5.69 4.70 -10.97
N GLY A 98 -4.36 4.67 -10.81
CA GLY A 98 -3.62 5.55 -9.92
C GLY A 98 -3.91 5.33 -8.42
N GLU A 99 -4.62 4.25 -8.06
CA GLU A 99 -5.02 3.97 -6.66
C GLU A 99 -3.85 3.50 -5.79
N TYR A 100 -2.86 2.83 -6.40
CA TYR A 100 -1.78 2.17 -5.67
C TYR A 100 -0.49 2.99 -5.68
N ASP A 101 0.29 2.87 -4.61
CA ASP A 101 1.55 3.58 -4.41
C ASP A 101 2.76 2.69 -4.69
N ALA A 102 2.62 1.38 -4.44
CA ALA A 102 3.65 0.39 -4.75
C ALA A 102 3.04 -0.86 -5.39
N TYR A 103 3.80 -1.46 -6.28
CA TYR A 103 3.40 -2.56 -7.15
C TYR A 103 4.33 -3.74 -6.95
N ILE A 104 3.77 -4.92 -6.75
CA ILE A 104 4.51 -6.18 -6.70
C ILE A 104 3.95 -7.07 -7.80
N ALA A 105 4.79 -7.45 -8.76
CA ALA A 105 4.37 -8.26 -9.90
C ALA A 105 5.49 -9.15 -10.42
N ASP A 106 5.14 -10.03 -11.35
CA ASP A 106 6.07 -10.90 -12.06
C ASP A 106 7.05 -10.09 -12.93
N LYS A 107 8.30 -10.55 -13.01
CA LYS A 107 9.36 -9.94 -13.82
C LYS A 107 8.91 -9.60 -15.23
N GLN A 108 8.29 -10.55 -15.92
CA GLN A 108 7.87 -10.39 -17.30
C GLN A 108 6.84 -9.28 -17.51
N ALA A 109 5.91 -9.10 -16.55
CA ALA A 109 4.93 -8.03 -16.61
C ALA A 109 5.60 -6.65 -16.49
N PHE A 110 6.57 -6.50 -15.58
CA PHE A 110 7.33 -5.26 -15.45
C PHE A 110 8.18 -4.97 -16.70
N GLU A 111 8.84 -5.97 -17.28
CA GLU A 111 9.65 -5.80 -18.50
C GLU A 111 8.84 -5.30 -19.69
N GLN A 112 7.56 -5.66 -19.79
CA GLN A 112 6.69 -5.21 -20.87
C GLN A 112 6.21 -3.75 -20.71
N ILE A 113 6.29 -3.19 -19.52
CA ILE A 113 5.87 -1.80 -19.23
C ILE A 113 7.04 -0.88 -18.85
N ARG A 114 8.28 -1.36 -18.96
CA ARG A 114 9.50 -0.67 -18.50
C ARG A 114 9.65 0.76 -19.00
N ASP A 115 9.27 1.03 -20.24
CA ASP A 115 9.50 2.32 -20.90
C ASP A 115 8.36 3.33 -20.66
N LYS A 116 7.37 3.01 -19.84
CA LYS A 116 6.23 3.91 -19.59
C LYS A 116 6.51 5.02 -18.57
N SER A 117 7.69 5.08 -18.00
CA SER A 117 8.10 6.08 -16.98
C SER A 117 7.12 6.24 -15.81
N VAL A 118 6.37 5.17 -15.50
CA VAL A 118 5.34 5.16 -14.45
C VAL A 118 5.90 4.82 -13.08
N PHE A 119 7.16 4.36 -13.01
CA PHE A 119 7.82 3.98 -11.78
C PHE A 119 8.96 4.94 -11.42
N GLU A 120 9.17 5.10 -10.12
CA GLU A 120 10.28 5.89 -9.57
C GLU A 120 11.61 5.14 -9.74
N ASP A 121 12.70 5.89 -9.84
CA ASP A 121 14.04 5.32 -9.84
C ASP A 121 14.33 4.64 -8.49
N ALA A 122 14.57 3.34 -8.53
CA ALA A 122 14.81 2.53 -7.35
C ALA A 122 16.09 2.94 -6.61
N SER A 123 17.08 3.50 -7.29
CA SER A 123 18.32 3.99 -6.69
C SER A 123 18.11 5.12 -5.68
N VAL A 124 16.98 5.82 -5.77
CA VAL A 124 16.63 6.94 -4.86
C VAL A 124 16.27 6.44 -3.46
N TYR A 125 15.70 5.22 -3.35
CA TYR A 125 15.19 4.72 -2.06
C TYR A 125 15.80 3.38 -1.65
N ILE A 126 16.56 2.73 -2.51
CA ILE A 126 17.25 1.47 -2.23
C ILE A 126 18.74 1.68 -2.39
N PRO A 127 19.55 1.54 -1.33
CA PRO A 127 21.00 1.61 -1.44
C PRO A 127 21.51 0.56 -2.42
N SER A 128 22.50 0.95 -3.25
CA SER A 128 23.21 0.02 -4.12
C SER A 128 23.79 -1.13 -3.30
N ASN A 129 23.36 -2.34 -3.61
CA ASN A 129 23.87 -3.55 -3.00
C ASN A 129 24.03 -4.60 -4.10
N GLU A 130 25.22 -5.23 -4.17
CA GLU A 130 25.52 -6.30 -5.14
C GLU A 130 24.56 -7.50 -5.06
N LYS A 131 23.88 -7.66 -3.93
CA LYS A 131 22.88 -8.73 -3.74
C LYS A 131 21.52 -8.42 -4.33
N ASN A 132 21.26 -7.18 -4.73
CA ASN A 132 19.99 -6.78 -5.29
C ASN A 132 20.00 -6.98 -6.81
N GLU A 133 19.00 -7.66 -7.32
CA GLU A 133 18.73 -7.76 -8.75
C GLU A 133 17.70 -6.68 -9.11
N TYR A 134 18.02 -5.86 -10.10
CA TYR A 134 17.17 -4.75 -10.54
C TYR A 134 16.67 -4.99 -11.97
N LEU A 135 15.56 -4.35 -12.31
CA LEU A 135 15.13 -4.16 -13.69
C LEU A 135 15.49 -2.74 -14.12
N GLU A 136 16.01 -2.64 -15.35
CA GLU A 136 16.41 -1.39 -15.98
C GLU A 136 15.51 -1.07 -17.16
N ASP A 137 15.20 0.20 -17.33
CA ASP A 137 14.55 0.70 -18.54
C ASP A 137 15.56 0.94 -19.68
N SER A 138 15.07 1.42 -20.82
CA SER A 138 15.91 1.70 -22.00
C SER A 138 16.97 2.77 -21.76
N ASP A 139 16.77 3.62 -20.77
CA ASP A 139 17.69 4.71 -20.41
C ASP A 139 18.67 4.30 -19.30
N GLY A 140 18.63 3.03 -18.85
CA GLY A 140 19.47 2.49 -17.78
C GLY A 140 19.03 2.91 -16.38
N ARG A 141 17.81 3.42 -16.22
CA ARG A 141 17.24 3.77 -14.91
C ARG A 141 16.70 2.51 -14.24
N LEU A 142 17.04 2.32 -12.97
CA LEU A 142 16.56 1.21 -12.17
C LEU A 142 15.13 1.49 -11.69
N TYR A 143 14.14 0.68 -12.05
CA TYR A 143 12.74 0.95 -11.71
C TYR A 143 12.05 -0.10 -10.85
N ALA A 144 12.59 -1.31 -10.77
CA ALA A 144 12.04 -2.36 -9.92
C ALA A 144 13.15 -3.21 -9.31
N VAL A 145 12.89 -3.81 -8.16
CA VAL A 145 13.85 -4.60 -7.38
C VAL A 145 13.30 -5.97 -7.05
N SER A 146 14.12 -6.99 -7.21
CA SER A 146 13.76 -8.39 -6.96
C SER A 146 13.46 -8.64 -5.48
N LEU A 147 12.39 -9.38 -5.22
CA LEU A 147 12.03 -9.91 -3.90
C LEU A 147 12.61 -11.31 -3.64
N LYS A 148 13.41 -11.83 -4.55
CA LYS A 148 14.03 -13.16 -4.41
C LYS A 148 14.77 -13.27 -3.07
N ASP A 149 14.56 -14.40 -2.38
CA ASP A 149 15.15 -14.70 -1.07
C ASP A 149 14.86 -13.68 0.04
N ASN A 150 13.84 -12.82 -0.14
CA ASN A 150 13.45 -11.82 0.85
C ASN A 150 12.57 -12.46 1.93
N SER A 151 13.10 -12.60 3.14
CA SER A 151 12.40 -13.21 4.27
C SER A 151 11.26 -12.35 4.80
N LEU A 152 11.38 -11.01 4.71
CA LEU A 152 10.29 -10.12 5.10
C LEU A 152 9.13 -10.19 4.10
N ALA A 153 9.41 -10.29 2.79
CA ALA A 153 8.36 -10.51 1.78
C ALA A 153 7.58 -11.80 2.07
N LYS A 154 8.27 -12.88 2.46
CA LYS A 154 7.62 -14.13 2.87
C LYS A 154 6.73 -13.95 4.10
N ARG A 155 7.19 -13.20 5.09
CA ARG A 155 6.41 -12.87 6.29
C ARG A 155 5.20 -12.00 5.98
N LEU A 156 5.27 -11.16 4.94
CA LEU A 156 4.14 -10.39 4.41
C LEU A 156 3.14 -11.24 3.58
N GLY A 157 3.38 -12.55 3.45
CA GLY A 157 2.48 -13.47 2.75
C GLY A 157 2.89 -13.80 1.32
N ILE A 158 4.01 -13.28 0.85
CA ILE A 158 4.57 -13.56 -0.48
C ILE A 158 5.54 -14.75 -0.35
N ILE A 159 4.99 -15.95 -0.22
CA ILE A 159 5.76 -17.15 0.11
C ILE A 159 6.70 -17.54 -1.04
N GLU A 160 6.18 -17.51 -2.28
CA GLU A 160 6.94 -17.78 -3.50
C GLU A 160 7.37 -16.46 -4.14
N ASN A 161 8.48 -15.90 -3.69
CA ASN A 161 8.95 -14.59 -4.10
C ASN A 161 10.05 -14.57 -5.18
N ASP A 162 10.43 -15.75 -5.70
CA ASP A 162 11.35 -15.86 -6.85
C ASP A 162 10.66 -15.35 -8.12
N GLY A 163 11.34 -14.53 -8.89
CA GLY A 163 10.78 -13.88 -10.09
C GLY A 163 9.75 -12.78 -9.82
N LEU A 164 9.53 -12.39 -8.55
CA LEU A 164 8.71 -11.23 -8.19
C LEU A 164 9.59 -10.02 -7.93
N TYR A 165 9.08 -8.87 -8.34
CA TYR A 165 9.73 -7.58 -8.19
C TYR A 165 8.79 -6.59 -7.52
N ILE A 166 9.37 -5.59 -6.86
CA ILE A 166 8.65 -4.45 -6.28
C ILE A 166 9.08 -3.16 -6.95
N ALA A 167 8.12 -2.32 -7.27
CA ALA A 167 8.33 -0.98 -7.83
C ALA A 167 7.43 0.04 -7.12
N VAL A 168 7.87 1.29 -7.06
CA VAL A 168 7.10 2.41 -6.53
C VAL A 168 6.55 3.24 -7.69
N GLY A 169 5.25 3.53 -7.67
CA GLY A 169 4.62 4.36 -8.68
C GLY A 169 5.01 5.84 -8.53
N VAL A 170 5.20 6.52 -9.66
CA VAL A 170 5.43 7.97 -9.65
C VAL A 170 4.12 8.68 -9.34
N LYS A 171 4.10 9.40 -8.21
CA LYS A 171 2.99 10.27 -7.81
C LYS A 171 3.54 11.61 -7.35
N THR A 172 3.39 12.63 -8.18
CA THR A 172 3.84 13.98 -7.87
C THR A 172 2.67 14.94 -7.82
N GLU A 173 2.75 15.90 -6.92
CA GLU A 173 1.84 17.03 -6.81
C GLU A 173 2.67 18.32 -6.83
N ASN A 174 2.34 19.23 -7.74
CA ASN A 174 3.12 20.47 -7.97
C ASN A 174 4.64 20.22 -8.23
N GLY A 175 4.99 19.09 -8.85
CA GLY A 175 6.38 18.71 -9.12
C GLY A 175 7.12 18.06 -7.93
N GLU A 176 6.48 17.94 -6.77
CA GLU A 176 7.04 17.26 -5.59
C GLU A 176 6.42 15.87 -5.40
N ARG A 177 7.21 14.95 -4.84
CA ARG A 177 6.71 13.61 -4.48
C ARG A 177 5.65 13.69 -3.39
N THR A 178 4.51 13.04 -3.61
CA THR A 178 3.42 12.99 -2.61
C THR A 178 3.86 12.29 -1.31
N GLY A 179 3.12 12.52 -0.23
CA GLY A 179 3.35 11.85 1.05
C GLY A 179 3.22 10.33 0.93
N LYS A 180 2.20 9.84 0.21
CA LYS A 180 1.98 8.40 -0.06
C LYS A 180 3.14 7.78 -0.83
N MET A 181 3.65 8.46 -1.85
CA MET A 181 4.83 8.00 -2.59
C MET A 181 6.07 7.92 -1.68
N LYS A 182 6.30 8.90 -0.80
CA LYS A 182 7.40 8.86 0.17
C LYS A 182 7.26 7.68 1.14
N ASN A 183 6.03 7.37 1.58
CA ASN A 183 5.75 6.18 2.39
C ASN A 183 6.06 4.90 1.59
N ALA A 184 5.64 4.82 0.33
CA ALA A 184 5.92 3.67 -0.54
C ALA A 184 7.43 3.45 -0.72
N MET A 185 8.20 4.51 -0.95
CA MET A 185 9.67 4.44 -1.05
C MET A 185 10.30 3.93 0.25
N ASN A 186 9.89 4.46 1.40
CA ASN A 186 10.42 4.06 2.72
C ASN A 186 10.13 2.58 3.01
N ILE A 187 8.90 2.13 2.78
CA ILE A 187 8.52 0.74 3.07
C ILE A 187 9.16 -0.24 2.07
N SER A 188 9.20 0.11 0.77
CA SER A 188 9.88 -0.72 -0.23
C SER A 188 11.37 -0.86 0.10
N GLY A 189 12.02 0.25 0.47
CA GLY A 189 13.40 0.24 0.94
C GLY A 189 13.59 -0.62 2.20
N TYR A 190 12.66 -0.53 3.17
CA TYR A 190 12.70 -1.36 4.37
C TYR A 190 12.55 -2.86 4.04
N ILE A 191 11.60 -3.23 3.17
CA ILE A 191 11.39 -4.61 2.74
C ILE A 191 12.69 -5.16 2.12
N ILE A 192 13.29 -4.45 1.18
CA ILE A 192 14.51 -4.89 0.48
C ILE A 192 15.70 -4.99 1.43
N ASN A 193 15.91 -3.98 2.28
CA ASN A 193 17.05 -3.96 3.21
C ASN A 193 16.92 -4.96 4.37
N SER A 194 15.71 -5.46 4.64
CA SER A 194 15.45 -6.45 5.70
C SER A 194 15.63 -7.90 5.23
N ARG A 195 16.14 -8.12 4.00
CA ARG A 195 16.33 -9.46 3.41
C ARG A 195 17.01 -10.47 4.35
N ASP A 196 18.04 -10.04 5.09
CA ASP A 196 18.84 -10.93 5.96
C ASP A 196 18.39 -10.92 7.44
N LYS A 197 17.53 -9.98 7.86
CA LYS A 197 17.14 -9.84 9.28
C LYS A 197 16.27 -10.97 9.83
N TYR A 198 15.55 -11.65 8.96
CA TYR A 198 14.53 -12.66 9.34
C TYR A 198 14.89 -14.06 8.84
N LYS A 199 16.17 -14.31 8.52
CA LYS A 199 16.65 -15.68 8.28
C LYS A 199 16.63 -16.42 9.62
N MET A 200 15.68 -17.33 9.79
CA MET A 200 15.66 -18.35 10.83
C MET A 200 16.49 -19.54 10.41
#